data_e59f66e33709ac689564e32fc90e4e75
#
_entry.id   e59f66e33709ac689564e32fc90e4e75
#
_cell.length_a   1.000
_cell.length_b   1.000
_cell.length_c   1.000
_cell.angle_alpha   90.00
_cell.angle_beta   90.00
_cell.angle_gamma   90.00
#
_symmetry.space_group_name_H-M   'P 1'
#
loop_
_entity.id
_entity.type
_entity.pdbx_description
1 polymer ?
#
loop_
_entity_poly.entity_id
_entity_poly.type
_entity_poly.pdbx_seq_one_letter_code
_entity_poly.pdbx_strand_id
1 'polypeptide(L)' 'NLLGKTVDEAVAELDKYLDDAYLSHLPSVRVVHGKGTGALRKGIHNYLRRQKPVADFHLAEFGEGDAGVTIVTFKK' A
#
# COMPACT_ATOMS: atom_id res chain seq x y z
N ASN A 1 7.13 0.00 5.56
CA ASN A 1 6.38 0.40 6.73
C ASN A 1 6.23 1.91 6.77
N LEU A 2 4.98 2.38 6.76
CA LEU A 2 4.66 3.80 6.65
C LEU A 2 4.16 4.42 7.96
N LEU A 3 4.31 3.70 9.05
CA LEU A 3 3.87 4.18 10.37
C LEU A 3 4.58 5.50 10.73
N GLY A 4 3.79 6.45 11.25
CA GLY A 4 4.32 7.73 11.70
C GLY A 4 4.62 8.75 10.60
N LYS A 5 4.38 8.41 9.34
CA LYS A 5 4.62 9.32 8.22
C LYS A 5 3.38 10.14 7.89
N THR A 6 3.59 11.33 7.31
CA THR A 6 2.49 12.09 6.73
C THR A 6 2.04 11.38 5.44
N VAL A 7 0.85 11.73 4.95
CA VAL A 7 0.34 11.12 3.71
C VAL A 7 1.31 11.37 2.55
N ASP A 8 1.81 12.59 2.41
CA ASP A 8 2.74 12.94 1.32
C ASP A 8 4.03 12.14 1.40
N GLU A 9 4.59 12.00 2.60
CA GLU A 9 5.81 11.22 2.81
C GLU A 9 5.57 9.74 2.51
N ALA A 10 4.43 9.22 2.98
CA ALA A 10 4.07 7.83 2.78
C ALA A 10 3.87 7.50 1.30
N VAL A 11 3.19 8.39 0.57
CA VAL A 11 2.95 8.19 -0.86
C VAL A 11 4.26 8.22 -1.64
N ALA A 12 5.17 9.13 -1.30
CA ALA A 12 6.48 9.20 -1.98
C ALA A 12 7.28 7.91 -1.78
N GLU A 13 7.31 7.37 -0.55
CA GLU A 13 7.99 6.11 -0.28
C GLU A 13 7.29 4.93 -0.93
N LEU A 14 5.97 4.93 -0.90
CA LEU A 14 5.18 3.87 -1.50
C LEU A 14 5.41 3.79 -3.01
N ASP A 15 5.47 4.94 -3.67
CA ASP A 15 5.72 5.02 -5.11
C ASP A 15 7.02 4.31 -5.46
N LYS A 16 8.08 4.61 -4.73
CA LYS A 16 9.38 3.99 -4.94
C LYS A 16 9.35 2.49 -4.64
N TYR A 17 8.72 2.11 -3.56
CA TYR A 17 8.61 0.72 -3.16
C TYR A 17 7.83 -0.11 -4.17
N LEU A 18 6.71 0.42 -4.64
CA LEU A 18 5.89 -0.29 -5.64
C LEU A 18 6.62 -0.43 -6.97
N ASP A 19 7.36 0.59 -7.37
CA ASP A 19 8.14 0.53 -8.60
C ASP A 19 9.18 -0.59 -8.52
N ASP A 20 9.94 -0.63 -7.44
CA ASP A 20 10.93 -1.68 -7.22
C ASP A 20 10.30 -3.06 -7.18
N ALA A 21 9.18 -3.20 -6.48
CA ALA A 21 8.48 -4.48 -6.37
C ALA A 21 7.93 -4.95 -7.71
N TYR A 22 7.38 -4.04 -8.50
CA TYR A 22 6.85 -4.37 -9.83
C TYR A 22 7.98 -4.81 -10.77
N LEU A 23 9.09 -4.10 -10.76
CA LEU A 23 10.24 -4.45 -11.59
C LEU A 23 10.85 -5.79 -11.19
N SER A 24 10.72 -6.18 -9.92
CA SER A 24 11.20 -7.47 -9.42
C SER A 24 10.19 -8.60 -9.66
N HIS A 25 9.08 -8.31 -10.34
CA HIS A 25 8.04 -9.29 -10.67
C HIS A 25 7.38 -9.92 -9.46
N LEU A 26 7.28 -9.20 -8.34
CA LEU A 26 6.56 -9.69 -7.18
C LEU A 26 5.06 -9.73 -7.48
N PRO A 27 4.35 -10.79 -7.10
CA PRO A 27 2.92 -10.89 -7.38
C PRO A 27 2.09 -9.94 -6.50
N SER A 28 2.53 -9.70 -5.28
CA SER A 28 1.85 -8.81 -4.36
C SER A 28 2.80 -8.31 -3.28
N VAL A 29 2.41 -7.26 -2.59
CA VAL A 29 3.18 -6.72 -1.47
C VAL A 29 2.24 -6.29 -0.34
N ARG A 30 2.80 -6.17 0.85
CA ARG A 30 2.07 -5.73 2.03
C ARG A 30 2.54 -4.32 2.39
N VAL A 31 1.58 -3.42 2.55
CA VAL A 31 1.86 -2.03 2.90
C VAL A 31 1.35 -1.79 4.33
N VAL A 32 2.25 -1.58 5.26
CA VAL A 32 1.92 -1.33 6.66
C VAL A 32 1.76 0.17 6.88
N HIS A 33 0.54 0.62 7.10
CA HIS A 33 0.23 2.03 7.33
C HIS A 33 -0.35 2.30 8.71
N GLY A 34 -0.68 1.26 9.45
CA GLY A 34 -1.27 1.39 10.77
C GLY A 34 -2.76 1.69 10.71
N LYS A 35 -3.42 1.59 11.86
CA LYS A 35 -4.85 1.85 11.96
C LYS A 35 -5.15 3.34 12.14
N GLY A 36 -4.49 4.00 13.08
CA GLY A 36 -4.59 5.44 13.33
C GLY A 36 -5.98 6.03 13.15
N THR A 37 -6.05 7.24 12.60
CA THR A 37 -7.30 7.92 12.28
C THR A 37 -7.90 7.49 10.94
N GLY A 38 -7.17 6.67 10.19
CA GLY A 38 -7.58 6.27 8.85
C GLY A 38 -7.14 7.24 7.75
N ALA A 39 -6.58 8.39 8.10
CA ALA A 39 -6.14 9.37 7.11
C ALA A 39 -5.04 8.82 6.21
N LEU A 40 -4.04 8.17 6.78
CA LEU A 40 -2.94 7.60 6.03
C LEU A 40 -3.43 6.48 5.11
N ARG A 41 -4.27 5.59 5.64
CA ARG A 41 -4.87 4.52 4.85
C ARG A 41 -5.65 5.09 3.66
N LYS A 42 -6.47 6.09 3.89
CA LYS A 42 -7.29 6.71 2.85
C LYS A 42 -6.42 7.33 1.75
N GLY A 43 -5.37 8.05 2.15
CA GLY A 43 -4.44 8.65 1.19
C GLY A 43 -3.73 7.60 0.35
N ILE A 44 -3.30 6.50 0.97
CA ILE A 44 -2.64 5.40 0.28
C ILE A 44 -3.61 4.74 -0.69
N HIS A 45 -4.85 4.47 -0.28
CA HIS A 45 -5.83 3.85 -1.16
C HIS A 45 -6.17 4.74 -2.36
N ASN A 46 -6.29 6.05 -2.16
CA ASN A 46 -6.52 6.98 -3.27
C ASN A 46 -5.36 6.97 -4.26
N TYR A 47 -4.12 6.90 -3.76
CA TYR A 47 -2.93 6.80 -4.59
C TYR A 47 -2.95 5.49 -5.40
N LEU A 48 -3.24 4.37 -4.75
CA LEU A 48 -3.23 3.05 -5.39
C LEU A 48 -4.23 2.94 -6.53
N ARG A 49 -5.39 3.60 -6.40
CA ARG A 49 -6.41 3.59 -7.45
C ARG A 49 -5.92 4.18 -8.77
N ARG A 50 -4.91 5.03 -8.72
CA ARG A 50 -4.36 5.72 -9.89
C ARG A 50 -3.16 5.02 -10.49
N GLN A 51 -2.70 3.94 -9.87
CA GLN A 51 -1.48 3.26 -10.31
C GLN A 51 -1.80 2.16 -11.31
N LYS A 52 -1.27 2.29 -12.53
CA LYS A 52 -1.51 1.33 -13.60
C LYS A 52 -1.01 -0.08 -13.29
N PRO A 53 0.16 -0.27 -12.65
CA PRO A 53 0.65 -1.61 -12.34
C PRO A 53 -0.18 -2.35 -11.29
N VAL A 54 -1.00 -1.62 -10.53
CA VAL A 54 -1.80 -2.22 -9.46
C VAL A 54 -3.08 -2.80 -10.04
N ALA A 55 -3.25 -4.12 -9.91
CA ALA A 55 -4.46 -4.79 -10.36
C ALA A 55 -5.58 -4.64 -9.33
N ASP A 56 -5.21 -4.76 -8.05
CA ASP A 56 -6.17 -4.72 -6.96
C ASP A 56 -5.47 -4.39 -5.66
N PHE A 57 -6.21 -3.89 -4.70
CA PHE A 57 -5.72 -3.69 -3.34
C PHE A 57 -6.89 -3.80 -2.37
N HIS A 58 -6.60 -4.27 -1.17
CA HIS A 58 -7.60 -4.40 -0.12
C HIS A 58 -6.94 -4.41 1.25
N LEU A 59 -7.69 -4.12 2.28
CA LEU A 59 -7.21 -4.25 3.64
C LEU A 59 -6.95 -5.71 3.94
N ALA A 60 -5.87 -5.99 4.66
CA ALA A 60 -5.52 -7.34 5.04
C ALA A 60 -6.62 -7.95 5.92
N GLU A 61 -6.82 -9.24 5.77
CA GLU A 61 -7.80 -9.95 6.55
C GLU A 61 -7.25 -10.26 7.94
N PHE A 62 -8.15 -10.72 8.81
CA PHE A 62 -7.77 -11.12 10.16
C PHE A 62 -6.61 -12.14 10.09
N GLY A 63 -5.57 -11.88 10.84
CA GLY A 63 -4.37 -12.71 10.82
C GLY A 63 -3.29 -12.24 9.87
N GLU A 64 -3.59 -11.28 8.98
CA GLU A 64 -2.63 -10.74 8.01
C GLU A 64 -2.20 -9.30 8.33
N GLY A 65 -2.54 -8.79 9.50
CA GLY A 65 -2.24 -7.42 9.88
C GLY A 65 -3.47 -6.55 10.00
N ASP A 66 -4.63 -7.08 9.62
CA ASP A 66 -5.93 -6.45 9.83
C ASP A 66 -5.99 -5.05 9.17
N ALA A 67 -6.74 -4.12 9.76
CA ALA A 67 -6.97 -2.80 9.19
C ALA A 67 -5.70 -1.91 9.12
N GLY A 68 -4.60 -2.35 9.73
CA GLY A 68 -3.33 -1.62 9.68
C GLY A 68 -2.45 -1.94 8.49
N VAL A 69 -2.88 -2.86 7.62
CA VAL A 69 -2.10 -3.33 6.47
C VAL A 69 -2.99 -3.39 5.24
N THR A 70 -2.45 -2.97 4.10
CA THR A 70 -3.11 -3.14 2.81
C THR A 70 -2.31 -4.11 1.96
N ILE A 71 -2.99 -5.05 1.34
CA ILE A 71 -2.39 -5.99 0.40
C ILE A 71 -2.57 -5.42 -1.00
N VAL A 72 -1.48 -5.28 -1.74
CA VAL A 72 -1.48 -4.74 -3.09
C VAL A 72 -1.09 -5.86 -4.04
N THR A 73 -1.92 -6.11 -5.05
CA THR A 73 -1.66 -7.13 -6.08
C THR A 73 -1.36 -6.43 -7.40
N PHE A 74 -0.29 -6.85 -8.05
CA PHE A 74 0.13 -6.26 -9.31
C PHE A 74 -0.50 -6.97 -10.51
N LYS A 75 -0.62 -6.24 -11.60
CA LYS A 75 -1.02 -6.81 -12.88
C LYS A 75 0.12 -7.67 -13.43
N LYS A 76 -0.25 -8.72 -14.10
CA LYS A 76 0.73 -9.58 -14.76
C LYS A 76 1.22 -8.96 -16.06
#